data_86e7fa48ced7c52b06ffb8990804256f
#
_entry.id   86e7fa48ced7c52b06ffb8990804256f
#
_cell.length_a   1.000
_cell.length_b   1.000
_cell.length_c   1.000
_cell.angle_alpha   90.00
_cell.angle_beta   90.00
_cell.angle_gamma   90.00
#
_symmetry.space_group_name_H-M   'P 1'
#
loop_
_entity.id
_entity.type
_entity.pdbx_description
1 polymer ?
#
loop_
_entity_poly.entity_id
_entity_poly.type
_entity_poly.pdbx_seq_one_letter_code
_entity_poly.pdbx_strand_id
1 'polypeptide(L)'
;MDKQNLLTIGNLSKQTGVHIKSLRYYEQLGILRPAHTDPDTGYRYYTLSQIPVVDAIRACTFLDIPLKEFTSFLTEDQQRIHYKKLISHGTMLAHQKIRDIQEKLHLLEKIQKQMDRMEGLRRHEGQTVHALPEKYCWTAPYAGKQHSTDYNVLITNMFDDINRNELRLGAEAGLLSFHRSSGTERFLYVEVEATKRDARQLKEVVRLPAASFLCSIR
;
A
#
# COMPACT_ATOMS: atom_id res chain seq x y z
N MET A 1 11.43 -35.00 -34.46
CA MET A 1 10.30 -34.70 -33.59
C MET A 1 9.02 -34.73 -34.42
N ASP A 2 8.06 -35.53 -33.99
CA ASP A 2 6.81 -35.68 -34.71
C ASP A 2 5.98 -34.38 -34.59
N LYS A 3 5.83 -33.65 -35.72
CA LYS A 3 5.11 -32.38 -35.77
C LYS A 3 3.61 -32.49 -35.45
N GLN A 4 3.07 -33.72 -35.36
CA GLN A 4 1.65 -33.98 -35.13
C GLN A 4 1.14 -33.59 -33.73
N ASN A 5 2.04 -33.40 -32.74
CA ASN A 5 1.71 -33.06 -31.38
C ASN A 5 2.11 -31.62 -30.99
N LEU A 6 2.46 -30.78 -31.96
CA LEU A 6 2.90 -29.40 -31.71
C LEU A 6 1.78 -28.40 -32.03
N LEU A 7 1.62 -27.43 -31.17
CA LEU A 7 0.68 -26.30 -31.33
C LEU A 7 1.42 -25.12 -31.89
N THR A 8 0.84 -24.47 -32.90
CA THR A 8 1.28 -23.12 -33.29
C THR A 8 0.90 -22.13 -32.20
N ILE A 9 1.53 -20.95 -32.16
CA ILE A 9 1.17 -19.88 -31.23
C ILE A 9 -0.31 -19.47 -31.36
N GLY A 10 -0.87 -19.52 -32.57
CA GLY A 10 -2.31 -19.28 -32.81
C GLY A 10 -3.21 -20.34 -32.17
N ASN A 11 -2.82 -21.62 -32.25
CA ASN A 11 -3.56 -22.70 -31.61
C ASN A 11 -3.41 -22.66 -30.09
N LEU A 12 -2.23 -22.37 -29.56
CA LEU A 12 -2.02 -22.15 -28.12
C LEU A 12 -2.90 -20.99 -27.61
N SER A 13 -2.96 -19.87 -28.34
CA SER A 13 -3.82 -18.74 -28.06
C SER A 13 -5.30 -19.14 -27.98
N LYS A 14 -5.78 -19.92 -28.96
CA LYS A 14 -7.17 -20.41 -28.97
C LYS A 14 -7.48 -21.32 -27.80
N GLN A 15 -6.57 -22.23 -27.45
CA GLN A 15 -6.79 -23.19 -26.36
C GLN A 15 -6.72 -22.58 -24.98
N THR A 16 -5.85 -21.58 -24.79
CA THR A 16 -5.66 -20.93 -23.48
C THR A 16 -6.50 -19.67 -23.31
N GLY A 17 -7.09 -19.14 -24.38
CA GLY A 17 -7.78 -17.85 -24.39
C GLY A 17 -6.83 -16.64 -24.20
N VAL A 18 -5.51 -16.85 -24.23
CA VAL A 18 -4.52 -15.79 -24.10
C VAL A 18 -4.18 -15.20 -25.44
N HIS A 19 -4.20 -13.88 -25.56
CA HIS A 19 -3.89 -13.21 -26.81
C HIS A 19 -2.43 -13.44 -27.25
N ILE A 20 -2.21 -13.61 -28.55
CA ILE A 20 -0.87 -13.90 -29.13
C ILE A 20 0.20 -12.88 -28.69
N LYS A 21 -0.16 -11.60 -28.55
CA LYS A 21 0.79 -10.56 -28.06
C LYS A 21 1.28 -10.88 -26.62
N SER A 22 0.39 -11.37 -25.76
CA SER A 22 0.75 -11.77 -24.39
C SER A 22 1.63 -13.00 -24.37
N LEU A 23 1.35 -14.00 -25.23
CA LEU A 23 2.21 -15.18 -25.37
C LEU A 23 3.63 -14.82 -25.84
N ARG A 24 3.76 -13.89 -26.79
CA ARG A 24 5.06 -13.34 -27.22
C ARG A 24 5.76 -12.59 -26.10
N TYR A 25 5.02 -11.83 -25.30
CA TYR A 25 5.57 -11.14 -24.13
C TYR A 25 6.08 -12.13 -23.09
N TYR A 26 5.36 -13.22 -22.83
CA TYR A 26 5.81 -14.30 -21.93
C TYR A 26 7.10 -14.98 -22.45
N GLU A 27 7.23 -15.10 -23.75
CA GLU A 27 8.47 -15.59 -24.36
C GLU A 27 9.62 -14.59 -24.14
N GLN A 28 9.40 -13.30 -24.38
CA GLN A 28 10.40 -12.24 -24.13
C GLN A 28 10.88 -12.20 -22.69
N LEU A 29 9.97 -12.46 -21.74
CA LEU A 29 10.30 -12.57 -20.31
C LEU A 29 11.00 -13.91 -19.96
N GLY A 30 11.11 -14.86 -20.92
CA GLY A 30 11.72 -16.16 -20.70
C GLY A 30 10.89 -17.12 -19.85
N ILE A 31 9.62 -16.76 -19.55
CA ILE A 31 8.70 -17.57 -18.71
C ILE A 31 7.87 -18.57 -19.52
N LEU A 32 7.82 -18.41 -20.84
CA LEU A 32 7.24 -19.39 -21.78
C LEU A 32 8.22 -19.55 -22.96
N ARG A 33 8.86 -20.70 -23.07
CA ARG A 33 9.79 -20.98 -24.16
C ARG A 33 9.14 -21.90 -25.18
N PRO A 34 9.23 -21.60 -26.50
CA PRO A 34 8.76 -22.54 -27.53
C PRO A 34 9.47 -23.89 -27.37
N ALA A 35 8.73 -24.96 -27.54
CA ALA A 35 9.32 -26.33 -27.60
C ALA A 35 10.17 -26.51 -28.83
N HIS A 36 9.83 -25.86 -29.93
CA HIS A 36 10.57 -25.83 -31.17
C HIS A 36 10.38 -24.52 -31.92
N THR A 37 11.45 -23.99 -32.47
CA THR A 37 11.40 -22.87 -33.43
C THR A 37 11.92 -23.39 -34.76
N ASP A 38 11.13 -23.27 -35.80
CA ASP A 38 11.51 -23.64 -37.15
C ASP A 38 12.65 -22.73 -37.63
N PRO A 39 13.81 -23.27 -37.97
CA PRO A 39 14.98 -22.46 -38.30
C PRO A 39 14.83 -21.70 -39.64
N ASP A 40 14.01 -22.19 -40.56
CA ASP A 40 13.84 -21.63 -41.89
C ASP A 40 12.80 -20.51 -41.93
N THR A 41 11.72 -20.70 -41.14
CA THR A 41 10.55 -19.81 -41.14
C THR A 41 10.44 -18.95 -39.86
N GLY A 42 11.16 -19.28 -38.81
CA GLY A 42 11.05 -18.65 -37.50
C GLY A 42 9.73 -18.95 -36.78
N TYR A 43 8.92 -19.92 -37.28
CA TYR A 43 7.66 -20.27 -36.64
C TYR A 43 7.89 -21.00 -35.30
N ARG A 44 7.10 -20.60 -34.29
CA ARG A 44 7.16 -21.10 -32.92
C ARG A 44 6.12 -22.17 -32.69
N TYR A 45 6.55 -23.28 -32.11
CA TYR A 45 5.72 -24.41 -31.78
C TYR A 45 5.81 -24.75 -30.31
N TYR A 46 4.68 -25.10 -29.72
CA TYR A 46 4.50 -25.41 -28.31
C TYR A 46 3.90 -26.80 -28.14
N THR A 47 4.11 -27.43 -26.99
CA THR A 47 3.49 -28.70 -26.65
C THR A 47 2.19 -28.50 -25.87
N LEU A 48 1.33 -29.53 -25.85
CA LEU A 48 0.13 -29.57 -25.02
C LEU A 48 0.46 -29.44 -23.54
N SER A 49 1.61 -29.95 -23.08
CA SER A 49 2.07 -29.83 -21.68
C SER A 49 2.38 -28.37 -21.26
N GLN A 50 2.51 -27.47 -22.20
CA GLN A 50 2.73 -26.03 -21.90
C GLN A 50 1.43 -25.25 -21.67
N ILE A 51 0.26 -25.84 -21.95
CA ILE A 51 -1.03 -25.20 -21.65
C ILE A 51 -1.15 -24.90 -20.14
N PRO A 52 -0.92 -25.85 -19.22
CA PRO A 52 -0.92 -25.57 -17.79
C PRO A 52 0.08 -24.49 -17.36
N VAL A 53 1.22 -24.35 -18.05
CA VAL A 53 2.18 -23.27 -17.78
C VAL A 53 1.56 -21.90 -18.10
N VAL A 54 0.90 -21.77 -19.26
CA VAL A 54 0.20 -20.53 -19.64
C VAL A 54 -0.94 -20.21 -18.66
N ASP A 55 -1.70 -21.22 -18.22
CA ASP A 55 -2.76 -21.02 -17.23
C ASP A 55 -2.21 -20.56 -15.88
N ALA A 56 -1.06 -21.08 -15.47
CA ALA A 56 -0.40 -20.62 -14.24
C ALA A 56 0.15 -19.21 -14.37
N ILE A 57 0.66 -18.80 -15.53
CA ILE A 57 1.05 -17.39 -15.78
C ILE A 57 -0.18 -16.48 -15.66
N ARG A 58 -1.35 -16.88 -16.19
CA ARG A 58 -2.61 -16.16 -16.02
C ARG A 58 -3.01 -16.06 -14.55
N ALA A 59 -2.89 -17.16 -13.81
CA ALA A 59 -3.18 -17.16 -12.38
C ALA A 59 -2.27 -16.18 -11.63
N CYS A 60 -0.98 -16.08 -11.96
CA CYS A 60 -0.08 -15.06 -11.40
C CYS A 60 -0.60 -13.65 -11.68
N THR A 61 -0.98 -13.36 -12.92
CA THR A 61 -1.53 -12.03 -13.29
C THR A 61 -2.81 -11.73 -12.51
N PHE A 62 -3.71 -12.71 -12.37
CA PHE A 62 -4.96 -12.54 -11.61
C PHE A 62 -4.72 -12.31 -10.12
N LEU A 63 -3.71 -12.97 -9.55
CA LEU A 63 -3.32 -12.84 -8.13
C LEU A 63 -2.35 -11.68 -7.88
N ASP A 64 -2.06 -10.87 -8.90
CA ASP A 64 -1.06 -9.78 -8.86
C ASP A 64 0.34 -10.24 -8.43
N ILE A 65 0.69 -11.49 -8.74
CA ILE A 65 2.05 -12.00 -8.57
C ILE A 65 2.90 -11.45 -9.72
N PRO A 66 4.01 -10.76 -9.44
CA PRO A 66 4.88 -10.23 -10.49
C PRO A 66 5.39 -11.33 -11.43
N LEU A 67 5.22 -11.18 -12.74
CA LEU A 67 5.63 -12.19 -13.73
C LEU A 67 7.12 -12.53 -13.68
N LYS A 68 7.97 -11.60 -13.23
CA LYS A 68 9.40 -11.84 -12.98
C LYS A 68 9.66 -12.94 -11.94
N GLU A 69 8.71 -13.19 -11.05
CA GLU A 69 8.80 -14.23 -10.01
C GLU A 69 8.32 -15.60 -10.50
N PHE A 70 7.67 -15.66 -11.69
CA PHE A 70 7.04 -16.86 -12.20
C PHE A 70 8.02 -18.03 -12.33
N THR A 71 9.27 -17.77 -12.76
CA THR A 71 10.29 -18.82 -12.91
C THR A 71 10.58 -19.56 -11.60
N SER A 72 10.36 -18.91 -10.45
CA SER A 72 10.53 -19.54 -9.15
C SER A 72 9.50 -20.62 -8.83
N PHE A 73 8.39 -20.66 -9.58
CA PHE A 73 7.32 -21.66 -9.45
C PHE A 73 7.45 -22.80 -10.45
N LEU A 74 8.43 -22.75 -11.36
CA LEU A 74 8.70 -23.84 -12.27
C LEU A 74 9.60 -24.89 -11.62
N THR A 75 9.48 -26.13 -12.09
CA THR A 75 10.45 -27.18 -11.81
C THR A 75 11.79 -26.87 -12.49
N GLU A 76 12.87 -27.55 -12.10
CA GLU A 76 14.22 -27.34 -12.67
C GLU A 76 14.25 -27.52 -14.20
N ASP A 77 13.47 -28.46 -14.72
CA ASP A 77 13.29 -28.70 -16.16
C ASP A 77 12.41 -27.65 -16.87
N GLN A 78 11.84 -26.72 -16.11
CA GLN A 78 10.93 -25.69 -16.60
C GLN A 78 9.66 -26.19 -17.33
N GLN A 79 9.30 -27.46 -17.13
CA GLN A 79 8.16 -28.09 -17.80
C GLN A 79 6.93 -28.24 -16.90
N ARG A 80 7.11 -28.17 -15.58
CA ARG A 80 6.03 -28.33 -14.60
C ARG A 80 6.01 -27.18 -13.63
N ILE A 81 4.90 -27.08 -12.90
CA ILE A 81 4.65 -26.02 -11.95
C ILE A 81 4.55 -26.58 -10.54
N HIS A 82 5.21 -25.94 -9.61
CA HIS A 82 5.04 -26.16 -8.18
C HIS A 82 3.76 -25.46 -7.68
N TYR A 83 2.59 -25.98 -8.02
CA TYR A 83 1.30 -25.39 -7.67
C TYR A 83 1.15 -25.07 -6.19
N LYS A 84 1.63 -25.95 -5.30
CA LYS A 84 1.58 -25.68 -3.85
C LYS A 84 2.32 -24.39 -3.48
N LYS A 85 3.50 -24.17 -4.06
CA LYS A 85 4.30 -22.95 -3.84
C LYS A 85 3.60 -21.72 -4.41
N LEU A 86 3.07 -21.84 -5.63
CA LEU A 86 2.33 -20.75 -6.29
C LEU A 86 1.09 -20.34 -5.48
N ILE A 87 0.27 -21.30 -5.06
CA ILE A 87 -0.95 -21.05 -4.28
C ILE A 87 -0.59 -20.43 -2.93
N SER A 88 0.40 -20.99 -2.21
CA SER A 88 0.83 -20.44 -0.91
C SER A 88 1.32 -19.00 -1.04
N HIS A 89 2.09 -18.69 -2.08
CA HIS A 89 2.57 -17.33 -2.35
C HIS A 89 1.42 -16.38 -2.69
N GLY A 90 0.51 -16.78 -3.58
CA GLY A 90 -0.67 -16.00 -3.93
C GLY A 90 -1.57 -15.73 -2.71
N THR A 91 -1.77 -16.73 -1.85
CA THR A 91 -2.53 -16.56 -0.59
C THR A 91 -1.85 -15.54 0.33
N MET A 92 -0.53 -15.60 0.48
CA MET A 92 0.23 -14.64 1.29
C MET A 92 0.05 -13.21 0.77
N LEU A 93 0.19 -13.00 -0.54
CA LEU A 93 0.00 -11.68 -1.17
C LEU A 93 -1.45 -11.16 -1.02
N ALA A 94 -2.44 -12.04 -1.18
CA ALA A 94 -3.84 -11.69 -1.00
C ALA A 94 -4.11 -11.23 0.45
N HIS A 95 -3.61 -11.94 1.45
CA HIS A 95 -3.72 -11.52 2.84
C HIS A 95 -3.00 -10.20 3.12
N GLN A 96 -1.83 -9.97 2.51
CA GLN A 96 -1.14 -8.68 2.63
C GLN A 96 -2.00 -7.54 2.08
N LYS A 97 -2.59 -7.70 0.89
CA LYS A 97 -3.48 -6.70 0.30
C LYS A 97 -4.72 -6.43 1.14
N ILE A 98 -5.31 -7.47 1.73
CA ILE A 98 -6.46 -7.30 2.63
C ILE A 98 -6.05 -6.42 3.81
N ARG A 99 -4.90 -6.68 4.44
CA ARG A 99 -4.40 -5.84 5.54
C ARG A 99 -4.19 -4.38 5.10
N ASP A 100 -3.52 -4.18 3.97
CA ASP A 100 -3.24 -2.85 3.42
C ASP A 100 -4.54 -2.06 3.13
N ILE A 101 -5.57 -2.75 2.59
CA ILE A 101 -6.89 -2.15 2.34
C ILE A 101 -7.59 -1.82 3.66
N GLN A 102 -7.56 -2.73 4.65
CA GLN A 102 -8.16 -2.50 5.97
C GLN A 102 -7.53 -1.30 6.69
N GLU A 103 -6.21 -1.15 6.59
CA GLU A 103 -5.49 0.01 7.15
C GLU A 103 -5.92 1.33 6.49
N LYS A 104 -6.03 1.34 5.15
CA LYS A 104 -6.52 2.50 4.40
C LYS A 104 -7.97 2.84 4.77
N LEU A 105 -8.82 1.83 4.88
CA LEU A 105 -10.22 2.01 5.28
C LEU A 105 -10.31 2.61 6.68
N HIS A 106 -9.56 2.08 7.63
CA HIS A 106 -9.50 2.60 8.99
C HIS A 106 -9.08 4.08 9.05
N LEU A 107 -8.08 4.46 8.24
CA LEU A 107 -7.67 5.87 8.12
C LEU A 107 -8.80 6.74 7.56
N LEU A 108 -9.49 6.29 6.51
CA LEU A 108 -10.61 7.05 5.93
C LEU A 108 -11.76 7.23 6.93
N GLU A 109 -12.09 6.19 7.71
CA GLU A 109 -13.10 6.27 8.77
C GLU A 109 -12.73 7.29 9.86
N LYS A 110 -11.44 7.36 10.23
CA LYS A 110 -10.95 8.37 11.17
C LYS A 110 -11.10 9.79 10.60
N ILE A 111 -10.71 9.99 9.34
CA ILE A 111 -10.85 11.28 8.65
C ILE A 111 -12.33 11.67 8.59
N GLN A 112 -13.22 10.75 8.23
CA GLN A 112 -14.66 11.02 8.17
C GLN A 112 -15.20 11.47 9.53
N LYS A 113 -14.89 10.77 10.59
CA LYS A 113 -15.29 11.16 11.96
C LYS A 113 -14.79 12.56 12.35
N GLN A 114 -13.58 12.91 11.91
CA GLN A 114 -13.01 14.23 12.12
C GLN A 114 -13.79 15.30 11.34
N MET A 115 -14.12 15.06 10.08
CA MET A 115 -14.91 15.97 9.26
C MET A 115 -16.31 16.17 9.86
N ASP A 116 -16.98 15.10 10.26
CA ASP A 116 -18.31 15.17 10.91
C ASP A 116 -18.27 16.00 12.19
N ARG A 117 -17.21 15.86 12.99
CA ARG A 117 -16.97 16.68 14.19
C ARG A 117 -16.81 18.15 13.85
N MET A 118 -16.00 18.46 12.82
CA MET A 118 -15.79 19.84 12.37
C MET A 118 -17.06 20.47 11.81
N GLU A 119 -17.88 19.73 11.08
CA GLU A 119 -19.18 20.19 10.61
C GLU A 119 -20.16 20.45 11.77
N GLY A 120 -20.15 19.56 12.77
CA GLY A 120 -20.92 19.75 13.99
C GLY A 120 -20.56 21.04 14.71
N LEU A 121 -19.25 21.35 14.81
CA LEU A 121 -18.77 22.61 15.38
C LEU A 121 -19.20 23.83 14.57
N ARG A 122 -19.19 23.76 13.23
CA ARG A 122 -19.59 24.88 12.34
C ARG A 122 -21.07 25.22 12.44
N ARG A 123 -21.94 24.26 12.76
CA ARG A 123 -23.39 24.48 12.91
C ARG A 123 -23.78 25.17 14.20
N HIS A 124 -22.88 25.22 15.19
CA HIS A 124 -23.12 25.86 16.46
C HIS A 124 -22.40 27.22 16.47
N GLU A 125 -23.17 28.31 16.46
CA GLU A 125 -22.64 29.64 16.72
C GLU A 125 -22.24 29.74 18.19
N GLY A 126 -20.94 29.96 18.47
CA GLY A 126 -20.42 30.17 19.81
C GLY A 126 -19.42 29.08 20.27
N GLN A 127 -19.27 29.02 21.60
CA GLN A 127 -18.33 28.10 22.23
C GLN A 127 -19.07 26.82 22.64
N THR A 128 -18.53 25.66 22.25
CA THR A 128 -19.08 24.36 22.63
C THR A 128 -18.01 23.52 23.34
N VAL A 129 -18.42 22.71 24.32
CA VAL A 129 -17.50 21.81 25.03
C VAL A 129 -17.48 20.45 24.32
N HIS A 130 -16.30 20.04 23.89
CA HIS A 130 -16.09 18.74 23.26
C HIS A 130 -15.10 17.89 24.06
N ALA A 131 -15.46 16.66 24.30
CA ALA A 131 -14.54 15.66 24.82
C ALA A 131 -13.65 15.14 23.71
N LEU A 132 -12.34 15.32 23.83
CA LEU A 132 -11.34 14.75 22.93
C LEU A 132 -10.72 13.52 23.60
N PRO A 133 -10.59 12.42 22.87
CA PRO A 133 -9.95 11.20 23.39
C PRO A 133 -8.46 11.44 23.60
N GLU A 134 -7.85 10.56 24.40
CA GLU A 134 -6.40 10.48 24.49
C GLU A 134 -5.79 10.19 23.11
N LYS A 135 -4.72 10.90 22.79
CA LYS A 135 -3.97 10.70 21.54
C LYS A 135 -2.48 10.94 21.72
N TYR A 136 -1.71 10.37 20.82
CA TYR A 136 -0.28 10.62 20.70
C TYR A 136 -0.03 11.50 19.48
N CYS A 137 0.87 12.48 19.63
CA CYS A 137 1.18 13.43 18.59
C CYS A 137 2.68 13.53 18.41
N TRP A 138 3.16 13.41 17.18
CA TRP A 138 4.49 13.86 16.82
C TRP A 138 4.49 15.37 16.79
N THR A 139 5.40 16.02 17.52
CA THR A 139 5.40 17.46 17.69
C THR A 139 6.73 18.09 17.28
N ALA A 140 6.68 19.27 16.69
CA ALA A 140 7.86 20.08 16.40
C ALA A 140 7.57 21.55 16.78
N PRO A 141 8.56 22.28 17.40
CA PRO A 141 8.40 23.69 17.70
C PRO A 141 8.09 24.50 16.44
N TYR A 142 7.07 25.38 16.51
CA TYR A 142 6.67 26.19 15.37
C TYR A 142 5.99 27.49 15.80
N ALA A 143 6.58 28.62 15.41
CA ALA A 143 6.05 29.98 15.73
C ALA A 143 5.40 30.67 14.53
N GLY A 144 5.42 30.07 13.35
CA GLY A 144 4.93 30.67 12.11
C GLY A 144 3.41 30.66 11.93
N LYS A 145 2.97 31.04 10.74
CA LYS A 145 1.55 31.00 10.32
C LYS A 145 1.21 29.65 9.70
N GLN A 146 0.01 29.17 9.98
CA GLN A 146 -0.54 27.97 9.32
C GLN A 146 -0.59 28.19 7.79
N HIS A 147 -0.33 27.12 7.03
CA HIS A 147 -0.28 27.12 5.56
C HIS A 147 0.77 28.05 4.92
N SER A 148 1.78 28.51 5.66
CA SER A 148 2.96 29.16 5.09
C SER A 148 3.89 28.14 4.44
N THR A 149 4.88 28.60 3.66
CA THR A 149 5.91 27.73 3.09
C THR A 149 6.65 26.95 4.17
N ASP A 150 7.06 27.62 5.25
CA ASP A 150 7.77 26.97 6.37
C ASP A 150 6.91 25.93 7.07
N TYR A 151 5.58 26.19 7.19
CA TYR A 151 4.62 25.20 7.69
C TYR A 151 4.62 23.94 6.83
N ASN A 152 4.53 24.10 5.51
CA ASN A 152 4.46 22.97 4.59
C ASN A 152 5.78 22.17 4.56
N VAL A 153 6.91 22.84 4.61
CA VAL A 153 8.22 22.18 4.69
C VAL A 153 8.34 21.38 6.00
N LEU A 154 7.99 21.99 7.13
CA LEU A 154 8.08 21.32 8.42
C LEU A 154 7.17 20.09 8.51
N ILE A 155 5.92 20.20 8.05
CA ILE A 155 4.98 19.09 8.10
C ILE A 155 5.43 17.93 7.18
N THR A 156 6.03 18.24 6.03
CA THR A 156 6.61 17.22 5.14
C THR A 156 7.75 16.49 5.83
N ASN A 157 8.67 17.22 6.47
CA ASN A 157 9.77 16.61 7.22
C ASN A 157 9.26 15.73 8.37
N MET A 158 8.21 16.19 9.08
CA MET A 158 7.57 15.40 10.13
C MET A 158 6.99 14.08 9.60
N PHE A 159 6.35 14.08 8.44
CA PHE A 159 5.87 12.84 7.79
C PHE A 159 7.01 11.89 7.46
N ASP A 160 8.11 12.40 6.94
CA ASP A 160 9.30 11.59 6.64
C ASP A 160 9.89 10.97 7.92
N ASP A 161 9.95 11.74 9.01
CA ASP A 161 10.45 11.27 10.30
C ASP A 161 9.52 10.23 10.93
N ILE A 162 8.21 10.45 10.87
CA ILE A 162 7.20 9.49 11.34
C ILE A 162 7.34 8.16 10.59
N ASN A 163 7.49 8.22 9.25
CA ASN A 163 7.68 7.03 8.42
C ASN A 163 9.01 6.30 8.74
N ARG A 164 10.11 7.04 8.96
CA ARG A 164 11.40 6.43 9.34
C ARG A 164 11.35 5.71 10.68
N ASN A 165 10.49 6.17 11.58
CA ASN A 165 10.27 5.55 12.89
C ASN A 165 9.16 4.49 12.86
N GLU A 166 8.67 4.10 11.68
CA GLU A 166 7.64 3.07 11.47
C GLU A 166 6.32 3.34 12.22
N LEU A 167 6.05 4.61 12.55
CA LEU A 167 4.80 5.02 13.17
C LEU A 167 3.73 5.24 12.10
N ARG A 168 2.49 4.89 12.43
CA ARG A 168 1.34 5.14 11.56
C ARG A 168 0.78 6.52 11.81
N LEU A 169 0.37 7.18 10.73
CA LEU A 169 -0.29 8.46 10.79
C LEU A 169 -1.71 8.32 11.37
N GLY A 170 -2.07 9.25 12.24
CA GLY A 170 -3.45 9.47 12.67
C GLY A 170 -4.23 10.37 11.70
N ALA A 171 -5.39 10.82 12.12
CA ALA A 171 -6.30 11.62 11.28
C ALA A 171 -6.14 13.14 11.45
N GLU A 172 -5.36 13.60 12.41
CA GLU A 172 -5.30 15.01 12.77
C GLU A 172 -3.88 15.58 12.64
N ALA A 173 -3.81 16.81 12.13
CA ALA A 173 -2.62 17.64 12.17
C ALA A 173 -3.03 19.09 12.41
N GLY A 174 -2.18 19.86 13.08
CA GLY A 174 -2.51 21.25 13.37
C GLY A 174 -1.49 21.94 14.28
N LEU A 175 -1.90 23.03 14.89
CA LEU A 175 -1.07 23.79 15.81
C LEU A 175 -1.56 23.64 17.26
N LEU A 176 -0.64 23.35 18.16
CA LEU A 176 -0.84 23.35 19.61
C LEU A 176 -0.20 24.61 20.20
N SER A 177 -0.90 25.24 21.12
CA SER A 177 -0.38 26.37 21.90
C SER A 177 -0.49 26.06 23.38
N PHE A 178 0.63 26.09 24.08
CA PHE A 178 0.68 25.92 25.53
C PHE A 178 0.95 27.28 26.17
N HIS A 179 0.00 27.76 26.97
CA HIS A 179 0.14 29.00 27.72
C HIS A 179 0.69 28.70 29.10
N ARG A 180 1.90 29.15 29.38
CA ARG A 180 2.57 29.02 30.68
C ARG A 180 2.83 30.39 31.25
N SER A 181 3.12 30.48 32.56
CA SER A 181 3.51 31.72 33.19
C SER A 181 4.76 32.37 32.56
N SER A 182 5.62 31.56 31.91
CA SER A 182 6.83 31.99 31.19
C SER A 182 6.59 32.46 29.75
N GLY A 183 5.38 32.31 29.20
CA GLY A 183 5.03 32.68 27.82
C GLY A 183 4.20 31.61 27.11
N THR A 184 4.00 31.82 25.81
CA THR A 184 3.27 30.88 24.94
C THR A 184 4.24 30.10 24.07
N GLU A 185 4.25 28.80 24.25
CA GLU A 185 4.98 27.88 23.38
C GLU A 185 4.02 27.31 22.31
N ARG A 186 4.46 27.24 21.06
CA ARG A 186 3.65 26.73 19.93
C ARG A 186 4.35 25.58 19.24
N PHE A 187 3.58 24.59 18.86
CA PHE A 187 4.05 23.39 18.19
C PHE A 187 3.15 23.05 17.02
N LEU A 188 3.76 22.63 15.91
CA LEU A 188 3.06 21.87 14.89
C LEU A 188 2.94 20.44 15.40
N TYR A 189 1.80 19.81 15.19
CA TYR A 189 1.60 18.40 15.55
C TYR A 189 0.97 17.60 14.42
N VAL A 190 1.31 16.33 14.40
CA VAL A 190 0.68 15.30 13.58
C VAL A 190 0.29 14.17 14.52
N GLU A 191 -0.99 13.78 14.51
CA GLU A 191 -1.43 12.62 15.26
C GLU A 191 -0.77 11.35 14.73
N VAL A 192 -0.33 10.48 15.64
CA VAL A 192 0.31 9.20 15.32
C VAL A 192 -0.30 8.07 16.14
N GLU A 193 -0.34 6.88 15.58
CA GLU A 193 -0.67 5.66 16.31
C GLU A 193 0.58 5.19 17.06
N ALA A 194 0.73 5.66 18.28
CA ALA A 194 1.87 5.35 19.13
C ALA A 194 1.42 4.72 20.44
N THR A 195 2.33 4.00 21.08
CA THR A 195 2.14 3.42 22.41
C THR A 195 2.79 4.27 23.49
N LYS A 196 2.51 3.96 24.76
CA LYS A 196 3.25 4.55 25.88
C LYS A 196 4.75 4.29 25.82
N ARG A 197 5.17 3.19 25.18
CA ARG A 197 6.59 2.87 24.98
C ARG A 197 7.22 3.83 23.98
N ASP A 198 6.55 4.07 22.86
CA ASP A 198 7.03 4.98 21.82
C ASP A 198 7.17 6.41 22.37
N ALA A 199 6.20 6.88 23.13
CA ALA A 199 6.26 8.20 23.78
C ALA A 199 7.39 8.34 24.83
N ARG A 200 7.92 7.23 25.34
CA ARG A 200 9.10 7.25 26.23
C ARG A 200 10.42 7.23 25.49
N GLN A 201 10.45 6.67 24.30
CA GLN A 201 11.64 6.48 23.48
C GLN A 201 11.88 7.63 22.51
N LEU A 202 10.80 8.22 21.98
CA LEU A 202 10.82 9.28 20.99
C LEU A 202 10.42 10.60 21.66
N LYS A 203 11.35 11.53 21.75
CA LYS A 203 11.15 12.85 22.40
C LYS A 203 10.08 13.70 21.66
N GLU A 204 9.94 13.47 20.38
CA GLU A 204 9.00 14.14 19.50
C GLU A 204 7.56 13.65 19.72
N VAL A 205 7.37 12.47 20.32
CA VAL A 205 6.04 11.89 20.56
C VAL A 205 5.52 12.32 21.93
N VAL A 206 4.49 13.16 21.92
CA VAL A 206 3.84 13.68 23.12
C VAL A 206 2.45 13.04 23.28
N ARG A 207 2.15 12.59 24.49
CA ARG A 207 0.82 12.12 24.85
C ARG A 207 -0.06 13.30 25.23
N LEU A 208 -1.16 13.48 24.52
CA LEU A 208 -2.24 14.39 24.91
C LEU A 208 -3.31 13.58 25.66
N PRO A 209 -3.58 13.87 26.92
CA PRO A 209 -4.55 13.11 27.70
C PRO A 209 -5.97 13.37 27.20
N ALA A 210 -6.88 12.45 27.45
CA ALA A 210 -8.31 12.71 27.24
C ALA A 210 -8.75 13.90 28.11
N ALA A 211 -9.40 14.86 27.50
CA ALA A 211 -9.90 16.05 28.21
C ALA A 211 -11.11 16.67 27.49
N SER A 212 -11.85 17.49 28.21
CA SER A 212 -12.89 18.32 27.63
C SER A 212 -12.33 19.70 27.28
N PHE A 213 -12.54 20.09 26.05
CA PHE A 213 -12.04 21.37 25.49
C PHE A 213 -13.19 22.27 25.13
N LEU A 214 -13.02 23.56 25.39
CA LEU A 214 -13.91 24.60 24.89
C LEU A 214 -13.49 24.92 23.45
N CYS A 215 -14.33 24.55 22.49
CA CYS A 215 -14.08 24.70 21.08
C CYS A 215 -14.87 25.89 20.50
N SER A 216 -14.23 26.68 19.66
CA SER A 216 -14.87 27.73 18.86
C SER A 216 -14.25 27.74 17.47
N ILE A 217 -15.05 28.07 16.46
CA ILE A 217 -14.55 28.35 15.11
C ILE A 217 -14.46 29.87 14.98
N ARG A 218 -13.30 30.33 14.56
CA ARG A 218 -13.06 31.74 14.23
C ARG A 218 -12.94 31.93 12.72
#